data_2231bfa28f291b6340ebfa4cb9db1a32
#
_entry.id   2231bfa28f291b6340ebfa4cb9db1a32
#
_cell.length_a   1.000
_cell.length_b   1.000
_cell.length_c   1.000
_cell.angle_alpha   90.00
_cell.angle_beta   90.00
_cell.angle_gamma   90.00
#
_symmetry.space_group_name_H-M   'P 1'
#
loop_
_entity.id
_entity.type
_entity.pdbx_description
1 polymer ?
#
loop_
_entity_poly.entity_id
_entity_poly.type
_entity_poly.pdbx_seq_one_letter_code
_entity_poly.pdbx_strand_id
1 'polypeptide(L)'
;MLELIPRNPSYMKGYKEYCQEFWDNNITWFKPTNPINIDANWFERTADWYSKKEKGLIQGCAKSFHYWAVDDDKFIGEFQLRPELDDELMMGIGSVGYSVRVSEWGKGYGKEILKQGLEIAKEFHLERVLLTINDDNVVSSHICEMCGGRLMDKVTVETEDEGVHVKRRYWIYL
;
A
#
# COMPACT_ATOMS: atom_id res chain seq x y z
N MET A 1 0.10 13.96 -14.77
CA MET A 1 1.30 13.64 -13.92
C MET A 1 0.82 12.92 -12.67
N LEU A 2 1.48 11.82 -12.27
CA LEU A 2 1.06 11.05 -11.08
C LEU A 2 1.08 11.93 -9.80
N GLU A 3 0.04 11.81 -9.00
CA GLU A 3 -0.08 12.48 -7.70
C GLU A 3 -0.64 11.50 -6.66
N LEU A 4 -0.14 11.58 -5.42
CA LEU A 4 -0.75 10.94 -4.26
C LEU A 4 -1.70 11.93 -3.58
N ILE A 5 -2.98 11.61 -3.62
CA ILE A 5 -4.04 12.45 -3.05
C ILE A 5 -4.77 11.72 -1.90
N PRO A 6 -5.36 12.42 -0.95
CA PRO A 6 -6.34 11.81 -0.06
C PRO A 6 -7.44 11.12 -0.86
N ARG A 7 -8.06 10.09 -0.26
CA ARG A 7 -9.19 9.40 -0.89
C ARG A 7 -10.24 10.41 -1.38
N ASN A 8 -10.68 10.26 -2.62
CA ASN A 8 -11.58 11.23 -3.27
C ASN A 8 -12.69 10.50 -4.05
N PRO A 9 -13.99 10.79 -3.78
CA PRO A 9 -15.11 10.09 -4.43
C PRO A 9 -15.14 10.23 -5.96
N SER A 10 -14.53 11.27 -6.52
CA SER A 10 -14.46 11.45 -7.98
C SER A 10 -13.75 10.30 -8.70
N TYR A 11 -12.87 9.57 -8.01
CA TYR A 11 -12.12 8.44 -8.56
C TYR A 11 -12.74 7.06 -8.25
N MET A 12 -13.96 7.02 -7.68
CA MET A 12 -14.60 5.77 -7.26
C MET A 12 -14.76 4.75 -8.38
N LYS A 13 -15.09 5.20 -9.59
CA LYS A 13 -15.18 4.31 -10.76
C LYS A 13 -13.83 3.64 -11.04
N GLY A 14 -12.76 4.42 -11.10
CA GLY A 14 -11.41 3.92 -11.31
C GLY A 14 -10.93 3.00 -10.19
N TYR A 15 -11.27 3.32 -8.92
CA TYR A 15 -10.98 2.45 -7.78
C TYR A 15 -11.68 1.09 -7.88
N LYS A 16 -12.95 1.07 -8.28
CA LYS A 16 -13.68 -0.18 -8.48
C LYS A 16 -13.07 -1.02 -9.61
N GLU A 17 -12.70 -0.38 -10.72
CA GLU A 17 -12.00 -1.04 -11.85
C GLU A 17 -10.64 -1.64 -11.40
N TYR A 18 -9.85 -0.88 -10.63
CA TYR A 18 -8.61 -1.38 -10.03
C TYR A 18 -8.85 -2.62 -9.15
N CYS A 19 -9.84 -2.59 -8.27
CA CYS A 19 -10.20 -3.74 -7.47
C CYS A 19 -10.58 -4.95 -8.36
N GLN A 20 -11.38 -4.73 -9.40
CA GLN A 20 -11.81 -5.76 -10.34
C GLN A 20 -10.61 -6.40 -11.06
N GLU A 21 -9.63 -5.58 -11.51
CA GLU A 21 -8.42 -6.09 -12.17
C GLU A 21 -7.64 -7.08 -11.29
N PHE A 22 -7.51 -6.82 -9.97
CA PHE A 22 -6.85 -7.74 -9.04
C PHE A 22 -7.61 -9.05 -8.89
N TRP A 23 -8.93 -8.99 -8.78
CA TRP A 23 -9.77 -10.17 -8.65
C TRP A 23 -9.80 -11.01 -9.93
N ASP A 24 -9.91 -10.39 -11.10
CA ASP A 24 -9.93 -11.06 -12.41
C ASP A 24 -8.60 -11.76 -12.73
N ASN A 25 -7.49 -11.20 -12.27
CA ASN A 25 -6.16 -11.78 -12.47
C ASN A 25 -5.73 -12.75 -11.36
N ASN A 26 -6.63 -13.09 -10.42
CA ASN A 26 -6.36 -14.02 -9.31
C ASN A 26 -5.10 -13.64 -8.50
N ILE A 27 -4.89 -12.36 -8.26
CA ILE A 27 -3.78 -11.88 -7.45
C ILE A 27 -4.03 -12.25 -5.98
N THR A 28 -3.17 -13.07 -5.39
CA THR A 28 -3.35 -13.61 -4.04
C THR A 28 -2.59 -12.84 -2.97
N TRP A 29 -1.43 -12.28 -3.33
CA TRP A 29 -0.53 -11.57 -2.41
C TRP A 29 -1.03 -10.18 -2.00
N PHE A 30 -2.03 -9.65 -2.67
CA PHE A 30 -2.72 -8.42 -2.33
C PHE A 30 -4.20 -8.54 -2.70
N LYS A 31 -5.07 -8.35 -1.72
CA LYS A 31 -6.52 -8.44 -1.91
C LYS A 31 -7.17 -7.08 -1.59
N PRO A 32 -7.40 -6.24 -2.60
CA PRO A 32 -8.17 -5.02 -2.40
C PRO A 32 -9.63 -5.35 -2.07
N THR A 33 -10.42 -4.34 -1.75
CA THR A 33 -11.87 -4.50 -1.53
C THR A 33 -12.52 -5.34 -2.64
N ASN A 34 -13.35 -6.31 -2.26
CA ASN A 34 -14.10 -7.06 -3.25
C ASN A 34 -14.99 -6.10 -4.06
N PRO A 35 -14.83 -6.04 -5.40
CA PRO A 35 -15.53 -5.06 -6.24
C PRO A 35 -17.06 -5.18 -6.17
N ILE A 36 -17.60 -6.33 -5.82
CA ILE A 36 -19.05 -6.51 -5.62
C ILE A 36 -19.58 -5.68 -4.45
N ASN A 37 -18.74 -5.39 -3.45
CA ASN A 37 -19.10 -4.60 -2.28
C ASN A 37 -18.99 -3.08 -2.51
N ILE A 38 -18.49 -2.67 -3.69
CA ILE A 38 -18.30 -1.25 -4.05
C ILE A 38 -19.55 -0.78 -4.80
N ASP A 39 -20.51 -0.28 -4.07
CA ASP A 39 -21.71 0.38 -4.56
C ASP A 39 -21.59 1.91 -4.52
N ALA A 40 -22.62 2.63 -4.93
CA ALA A 40 -22.64 4.09 -4.99
C ALA A 40 -22.38 4.76 -3.62
N ASN A 41 -22.69 4.09 -2.51
CA ASN A 41 -22.57 4.63 -1.15
C ASN A 41 -21.33 4.10 -0.41
N TRP A 42 -20.49 3.31 -1.08
CA TRP A 42 -19.34 2.66 -0.44
C TRP A 42 -18.36 3.67 0.16
N PHE A 43 -18.13 4.77 -0.54
CA PHE A 43 -17.17 5.80 -0.10
C PHE A 43 -17.62 6.43 1.22
N GLU A 44 -18.85 6.89 1.30
CA GLU A 44 -19.43 7.51 2.50
C GLU A 44 -19.52 6.49 3.65
N ARG A 45 -19.96 5.27 3.35
CA ARG A 45 -20.09 4.19 4.33
C ARG A 45 -18.74 3.82 4.97
N THR A 46 -17.65 3.93 4.23
CA THR A 46 -16.29 3.62 4.73
C THR A 46 -15.54 4.84 5.27
N ALA A 47 -16.02 6.06 5.04
CA ALA A 47 -15.30 7.28 5.42
C ALA A 47 -15.02 7.37 6.93
N ASP A 48 -15.98 7.02 7.78
CA ASP A 48 -15.80 6.99 9.24
C ASP A 48 -14.72 5.98 9.67
N TRP A 49 -14.70 4.79 9.05
CA TRP A 49 -13.68 3.78 9.35
C TRP A 49 -12.28 4.26 9.01
N TYR A 50 -12.08 4.86 7.83
CA TYR A 50 -10.77 5.41 7.44
C TYR A 50 -10.36 6.57 8.35
N SER A 51 -11.29 7.47 8.70
CA SER A 51 -11.02 8.57 9.65
C SER A 51 -10.60 8.05 11.03
N LYS A 52 -11.26 7.02 11.53
CA LYS A 52 -10.88 6.37 12.81
C LYS A 52 -9.53 5.70 12.73
N LYS A 53 -9.19 5.09 11.58
CA LYS A 53 -7.91 4.44 11.35
C LYS A 53 -6.75 5.45 11.35
N GLU A 54 -6.93 6.61 10.73
CA GLU A 54 -5.97 7.73 10.75
C GLU A 54 -5.75 8.29 12.16
N LYS A 55 -6.76 8.22 13.02
CA LYS A 55 -6.69 8.65 14.43
C LYS A 55 -6.18 7.55 15.38
N GLY A 56 -5.96 6.32 14.89
CA GLY A 56 -5.58 5.18 15.72
C GLY A 56 -6.69 4.72 16.67
N LEU A 57 -7.97 4.91 16.31
CA LEU A 57 -9.11 4.61 17.17
C LEU A 57 -9.74 3.23 16.93
N ILE A 58 -9.16 2.42 16.01
CA ILE A 58 -9.64 1.07 15.74
C ILE A 58 -8.79 0.06 16.52
N GLN A 59 -9.39 -0.61 17.46
CA GLN A 59 -8.70 -1.63 18.26
C GLN A 59 -8.19 -2.77 17.38
N GLY A 60 -6.94 -3.19 17.59
CA GLY A 60 -6.30 -4.25 16.82
C GLY A 60 -5.88 -3.85 15.39
N CYS A 61 -5.99 -2.56 15.04
CA CYS A 61 -5.53 -2.06 13.76
C CYS A 61 -4.47 -0.97 13.95
N ALA A 62 -3.37 -1.07 13.23
CA ALA A 62 -2.36 -0.03 13.20
C ALA A 62 -2.93 1.29 12.66
N LYS A 63 -2.54 2.39 13.28
CA LYS A 63 -2.79 3.73 12.74
C LYS A 63 -2.23 3.82 11.33
N SER A 64 -3.03 4.26 10.36
CA SER A 64 -2.58 4.32 8.98
C SER A 64 -3.31 5.39 8.17
N PHE A 65 -2.57 5.94 7.23
CA PHE A 65 -3.00 6.96 6.28
C PHE A 65 -3.05 6.35 4.88
N HIS A 66 -4.13 6.60 4.16
CA HIS A 66 -4.39 6.02 2.86
C HIS A 66 -4.47 7.10 1.79
N TYR A 67 -3.63 6.99 0.78
CA TYR A 67 -3.59 7.88 -0.36
C TYR A 67 -3.91 7.12 -1.64
N TRP A 68 -4.60 7.77 -2.54
CA TRP A 68 -4.86 7.27 -3.88
C TRP A 68 -3.87 7.88 -4.87
N ALA A 69 -3.27 7.03 -5.67
CA ALA A 69 -2.39 7.43 -6.76
C ALA A 69 -3.25 7.67 -8.00
N VAL A 70 -3.19 8.88 -8.52
CA VAL A 70 -3.98 9.29 -9.70
C VAL A 70 -3.05 9.94 -10.73
N ASP A 71 -3.35 9.75 -12.02
CA ASP A 71 -2.69 10.42 -13.12
C ASP A 71 -3.76 11.03 -14.01
N ASP A 72 -3.87 12.36 -13.98
CA ASP A 72 -4.98 13.12 -14.52
C ASP A 72 -6.32 12.56 -13.98
N ASP A 73 -7.22 12.11 -14.83
CA ASP A 73 -8.52 11.56 -14.42
C ASP A 73 -8.48 10.05 -14.11
N LYS A 74 -7.30 9.42 -14.15
CA LYS A 74 -7.16 7.98 -14.01
C LYS A 74 -6.71 7.58 -12.62
N PHE A 75 -7.43 6.63 -12.00
CA PHE A 75 -6.96 5.94 -10.81
C PHE A 75 -5.86 4.94 -11.17
N ILE A 76 -4.71 5.04 -10.52
CA ILE A 76 -3.50 4.23 -10.81
C ILE A 76 -3.24 3.20 -9.72
N GLY A 77 -3.45 3.53 -8.45
CA GLY A 77 -3.14 2.63 -7.35
C GLY A 77 -3.31 3.26 -5.98
N GLU A 78 -2.73 2.63 -4.98
CA GLU A 78 -2.81 3.06 -3.58
C GLU A 78 -1.44 3.14 -2.94
N PHE A 79 -1.31 4.06 -1.97
CA PHE A 79 -0.21 4.15 -1.03
C PHE A 79 -0.76 4.20 0.39
N GLN A 80 -0.13 3.45 1.29
CA GLN A 80 -0.48 3.43 2.70
C GLN A 80 0.75 3.68 3.55
N LEU A 81 0.63 4.59 4.53
CA LEU A 81 1.64 4.88 5.52
C LEU A 81 1.16 4.49 6.93
N ARG A 82 1.98 3.75 7.65
CA ARG A 82 1.84 3.42 9.07
C ARG A 82 3.01 4.06 9.81
N PRO A 83 2.81 5.23 10.43
CA PRO A 83 3.93 5.99 11.01
C PRO A 83 4.48 5.37 12.30
N GLU A 84 3.70 4.54 12.97
CA GLU A 84 4.09 3.89 14.22
C GLU A 84 4.31 2.40 13.95
N LEU A 85 5.51 1.89 14.28
CA LEU A 85 5.87 0.48 14.13
C LEU A 85 5.75 -0.23 15.49
N ASP A 86 5.00 -1.30 15.52
CA ASP A 86 4.98 -2.31 16.58
C ASP A 86 5.64 -3.61 16.13
N ASP A 87 5.68 -4.61 16.99
CA ASP A 87 6.33 -5.89 16.70
C ASP A 87 5.68 -6.62 15.51
N GLU A 88 4.37 -6.54 15.35
CA GLU A 88 3.64 -7.16 14.25
C GLU A 88 3.96 -6.49 12.92
N LEU A 89 3.96 -5.16 12.89
CA LEU A 89 4.35 -4.39 11.71
C LEU A 89 5.82 -4.64 11.34
N MET A 90 6.68 -4.71 12.34
CA MET A 90 8.11 -5.02 12.16
C MET A 90 8.33 -6.41 11.56
N MET A 91 7.51 -7.39 11.92
CA MET A 91 7.68 -8.77 11.43
C MET A 91 7.22 -8.95 9.99
N GLY A 92 6.06 -8.43 9.59
CA GLY A 92 5.50 -8.87 8.33
C GLY A 92 4.76 -7.83 7.48
N ILE A 93 4.47 -6.63 7.99
CA ILE A 93 3.63 -5.65 7.32
C ILE A 93 4.41 -4.40 6.88
N GLY A 94 5.25 -3.85 7.77
CA GLY A 94 6.07 -2.66 7.53
C GLY A 94 5.32 -1.33 7.68
N SER A 95 6.07 -0.24 7.54
CA SER A 95 5.54 1.13 7.58
C SER A 95 4.79 1.51 6.31
N VAL A 96 5.18 0.95 5.18
CA VAL A 96 4.71 1.36 3.85
C VAL A 96 4.14 0.19 3.10
N GLY A 97 2.99 0.41 2.48
CA GLY A 97 2.40 -0.47 1.47
C GLY A 97 2.00 0.33 0.24
N TYR A 98 2.17 -0.23 -0.94
CA TYR A 98 1.72 0.38 -2.18
C TYR A 98 1.33 -0.68 -3.21
N SER A 99 0.49 -0.29 -4.14
CA SER A 99 0.05 -1.14 -5.25
C SER A 99 -0.25 -0.30 -6.48
N VAL A 100 -0.15 -0.92 -7.64
CA VAL A 100 -0.49 -0.35 -8.94
C VAL A 100 -1.50 -1.25 -9.61
N ARG A 101 -2.52 -0.69 -10.25
CA ARG A 101 -3.50 -1.48 -11.02
C ARG A 101 -2.82 -2.32 -12.09
N VAL A 102 -3.34 -3.51 -12.35
CA VAL A 102 -2.69 -4.51 -13.21
C VAL A 102 -2.44 -3.98 -14.62
N SER A 103 -3.39 -3.25 -15.19
CA SER A 103 -3.31 -2.65 -16.53
C SER A 103 -2.22 -1.57 -16.69
N GLU A 104 -1.65 -1.11 -15.58
CA GLU A 104 -0.61 -0.08 -15.54
C GLU A 104 0.77 -0.61 -15.11
N TRP A 105 0.90 -1.93 -14.93
CA TRP A 105 2.19 -2.53 -14.60
C TRP A 105 3.24 -2.29 -15.69
N GLY A 106 4.51 -2.21 -15.31
CA GLY A 106 5.64 -2.00 -16.22
C GLY A 106 5.82 -0.56 -16.70
N LYS A 107 4.93 0.38 -16.34
CA LYS A 107 4.99 1.78 -16.78
C LYS A 107 5.73 2.72 -15.81
N GLY A 108 6.35 2.19 -14.74
CA GLY A 108 7.13 2.98 -13.78
C GLY A 108 6.32 3.57 -12.61
N TYR A 109 5.00 3.43 -12.59
CA TYR A 109 4.15 4.00 -11.55
C TYR A 109 4.49 3.53 -10.13
N GLY A 110 4.86 2.27 -9.95
CA GLY A 110 5.24 1.75 -8.62
C GLY A 110 6.41 2.51 -8.00
N LYS A 111 7.43 2.84 -8.79
CA LYS A 111 8.57 3.65 -8.35
C LYS A 111 8.15 5.08 -8.01
N GLU A 112 7.29 5.67 -8.83
CA GLU A 112 6.83 7.04 -8.61
C GLU A 112 5.93 7.14 -7.37
N ILE A 113 5.02 6.19 -7.18
CA ILE A 113 4.19 6.09 -5.96
C ILE A 113 5.08 5.99 -4.72
N LEU A 114 6.08 5.08 -4.73
CA LEU A 114 6.95 4.92 -3.58
C LEU A 114 7.75 6.21 -3.30
N LYS A 115 8.31 6.87 -4.31
CA LYS A 115 9.04 8.13 -4.13
C LYS A 115 8.18 9.22 -3.49
N GLN A 116 6.97 9.45 -4.00
CA GLN A 116 6.06 10.45 -3.43
C GLN A 116 5.63 10.05 -2.02
N GLY A 117 5.39 8.76 -1.78
CA GLY A 117 5.09 8.24 -0.45
C GLY A 117 6.23 8.45 0.56
N LEU A 118 7.50 8.40 0.13
CA LEU A 118 8.64 8.73 1.00
C LEU A 118 8.66 10.23 1.35
N GLU A 119 8.29 11.12 0.43
CA GLU A 119 8.16 12.55 0.76
C GLU A 119 7.04 12.79 1.78
N ILE A 120 5.89 12.12 1.63
CA ILE A 120 4.83 12.14 2.65
C ILE A 120 5.37 11.64 4.00
N ALA A 121 6.14 10.55 4.02
CA ALA A 121 6.71 10.03 5.26
C ALA A 121 7.64 11.04 5.97
N LYS A 122 8.38 11.86 5.23
CA LYS A 122 9.17 12.99 5.78
C LYS A 122 8.28 14.04 6.44
N GLU A 123 7.12 14.34 5.86
CA GLU A 123 6.15 15.28 6.46
C GLU A 123 5.63 14.77 7.82
N PHE A 124 5.60 13.45 8.01
CA PHE A 124 5.31 12.80 9.29
C PHE A 124 6.52 12.75 10.24
N HIS A 125 7.63 13.42 9.89
CA HIS A 125 8.88 13.46 10.67
C HIS A 125 9.48 12.07 10.94
N LEU A 126 9.28 11.12 10.03
CA LEU A 126 9.93 9.83 10.12
C LEU A 126 11.37 9.92 9.63
N GLU A 127 12.30 9.30 10.34
CA GLU A 127 13.71 9.22 9.94
C GLU A 127 13.96 8.07 8.95
N ARG A 128 13.11 7.07 9.00
CA ARG A 128 13.17 5.87 8.14
C ARG A 128 11.82 5.18 8.07
N VAL A 129 11.64 4.38 7.03
CA VAL A 129 10.48 3.51 6.85
C VAL A 129 10.90 2.08 6.59
N LEU A 130 10.09 1.12 7.07
CA LEU A 130 10.28 -0.30 6.84
C LEU A 130 9.35 -0.76 5.70
N LEU A 131 9.91 -1.42 4.71
CA LEU A 131 9.15 -2.18 3.72
C LEU A 131 9.36 -3.67 3.94
N THR A 132 8.27 -4.43 3.92
CA THR A 132 8.29 -5.90 3.93
C THR A 132 7.74 -6.40 2.61
N ILE A 133 8.51 -7.19 1.90
CA ILE A 133 8.23 -7.59 0.51
C ILE A 133 8.37 -9.11 0.42
N ASN A 134 7.40 -9.81 -0.15
CA ASN A 134 7.50 -11.25 -0.38
C ASN A 134 8.78 -11.56 -1.18
N ASP A 135 9.50 -12.61 -0.80
CA ASP A 135 10.83 -12.92 -1.36
C ASP A 135 10.80 -13.16 -2.87
N ASP A 136 9.70 -13.65 -3.40
CA ASP A 136 9.45 -13.87 -4.82
C ASP A 136 9.01 -12.61 -5.58
N ASN A 137 8.61 -11.53 -4.88
CA ASN A 137 8.24 -10.27 -5.51
C ASN A 137 9.49 -9.44 -5.86
N VAL A 138 10.24 -9.91 -6.86
CA VAL A 138 11.50 -9.29 -7.31
C VAL A 138 11.29 -7.88 -7.87
N VAL A 139 10.11 -7.59 -8.43
CA VAL A 139 9.79 -6.27 -8.98
C VAL A 139 9.70 -5.23 -7.86
N SER A 140 8.95 -5.53 -6.79
CA SER A 140 8.82 -4.63 -5.65
C SER A 140 10.14 -4.45 -4.90
N SER A 141 10.95 -5.54 -4.77
CA SER A 141 12.29 -5.48 -4.18
C SER A 141 13.20 -4.54 -4.98
N HIS A 142 13.22 -4.66 -6.30
CA HIS A 142 14.01 -3.79 -7.18
C HIS A 142 13.56 -2.33 -7.09
N ILE A 143 12.26 -2.06 -7.07
CA ILE A 143 11.72 -0.70 -6.88
C ILE A 143 12.18 -0.13 -5.53
N CYS A 144 12.08 -0.91 -4.46
CA CYS A 144 12.53 -0.51 -3.12
C CYS A 144 14.01 -0.14 -3.13
N GLU A 145 14.88 -0.98 -3.70
CA GLU A 145 16.32 -0.75 -3.81
C GLU A 145 16.64 0.51 -4.63
N MET A 146 15.93 0.73 -5.76
CA MET A 146 16.06 1.98 -6.54
C MET A 146 15.65 3.24 -5.77
N CYS A 147 14.82 3.10 -4.74
CA CYS A 147 14.40 4.19 -3.85
C CYS A 147 15.26 4.28 -2.57
N GLY A 148 16.41 3.62 -2.53
CA GLY A 148 17.36 3.68 -1.42
C GLY A 148 17.14 2.59 -0.36
N GLY A 149 16.33 1.57 -0.65
CA GLY A 149 16.08 0.44 0.24
C GLY A 149 17.35 -0.38 0.49
N ARG A 150 17.62 -0.65 1.75
CA ARG A 150 18.72 -1.50 2.20
C ARG A 150 18.14 -2.74 2.87
N LEU A 151 18.44 -3.91 2.31
CA LEU A 151 18.01 -5.19 2.87
C LEU A 151 18.59 -5.35 4.28
N MET A 152 17.72 -5.52 5.25
CA MET A 152 18.09 -5.81 6.63
C MET A 152 18.26 -7.32 6.83
N ASP A 153 17.22 -8.07 6.51
CA ASP A 153 17.17 -9.52 6.65
C ASP A 153 16.00 -10.13 5.86
N LYS A 154 15.83 -11.44 6.02
CA LYS A 154 14.66 -12.18 5.59
C LYS A 154 14.03 -12.86 6.80
N VAL A 155 12.71 -12.80 6.89
CA VAL A 155 11.93 -13.43 7.95
C VAL A 155 10.92 -14.40 7.37
N THR A 156 10.69 -15.51 8.08
CA THR A 156 9.59 -16.41 7.75
C THR A 156 8.36 -15.97 8.54
N VAL A 157 7.25 -15.77 7.83
CA VAL A 157 5.97 -15.42 8.42
C VAL A 157 4.92 -16.44 8.01
N GLU A 158 3.92 -16.62 8.84
CA GLU A 158 2.76 -17.44 8.57
C GLU A 158 1.51 -16.55 8.60
N THR A 159 0.75 -16.59 7.52
CA THR A 159 -0.53 -15.86 7.42
C THR A 159 -1.65 -16.83 7.05
N GLU A 160 -2.88 -16.51 7.46
CA GLU A 160 -4.04 -17.36 7.15
C GLU A 160 -4.29 -17.48 5.65
N ASP A 161 -4.01 -16.41 4.90
CA ASP A 161 -4.27 -16.34 3.46
C ASP A 161 -3.18 -17.00 2.59
N GLU A 162 -1.90 -16.82 2.95
CA GLU A 162 -0.74 -17.23 2.13
C GLU A 162 0.04 -18.40 2.74
N GLY A 163 -0.29 -18.82 3.98
CA GLY A 163 0.45 -19.84 4.71
C GLY A 163 1.85 -19.36 5.10
N VAL A 164 2.81 -20.31 5.12
CA VAL A 164 4.19 -20.01 5.47
C VAL A 164 4.95 -19.48 4.25
N HIS A 165 5.49 -18.28 4.36
CA HIS A 165 6.26 -17.64 3.29
C HIS A 165 7.38 -16.75 3.83
N VAL A 166 8.33 -16.41 2.96
CA VAL A 166 9.49 -15.60 3.33
C VAL A 166 9.29 -14.15 2.87
N LYS A 167 9.57 -13.20 3.76
CA LYS A 167 9.58 -11.78 3.44
C LYS A 167 10.98 -11.19 3.59
N ARG A 168 11.33 -10.31 2.65
CA ARG A 168 12.50 -9.42 2.74
C ARG A 168 12.10 -8.18 3.50
N ARG A 169 12.92 -7.75 4.48
CA ARG A 169 12.72 -6.50 5.20
C ARG A 169 13.79 -5.49 4.77
N TYR A 170 13.32 -4.33 4.33
CA TYR A 170 14.16 -3.23 3.85
C TYR A 170 13.95 -1.98 4.68
N TRP A 171 15.04 -1.34 5.08
CA TRP A 171 14.98 0.02 5.59
C TRP A 171 15.27 1.02 4.47
N ILE A 172 14.45 2.07 4.36
CA ILE A 172 14.75 3.28 3.60
C ILE A 172 14.91 4.41 4.61
N TYR A 173 16.07 5.06 4.60
CA TYR A 173 16.35 6.25 5.39
C TYR A 173 15.93 7.49 4.61
N LEU A 174 15.24 8.42 5.27
CA LEU A 174 14.57 9.57 4.65
C LEU A 174 15.42 10.85 4.71
#